data_ca02d3645ce65b45864ce38f2502475b
#
_entry.id   ca02d3645ce65b45864ce38f2502475b
#
_cell.length_a   1.000
_cell.length_b   1.000
_cell.length_c   1.000
_cell.angle_alpha   90.00
_cell.angle_beta   90.00
_cell.angle_gamma   90.00
#
_symmetry.space_group_name_H-M   'P 1'
#
loop_
_entity.id
_entity.type
_entity.pdbx_description
1 polymer ?
#
loop_
_entity_poly.entity_id
_entity_poly.type
_entity_poly.pdbx_seq_one_letter_code
_entity_poly.pdbx_strand_id
1 'polypeptide(L)'
;MSEIKLGSHVGMSGKEMFLGSVKEAASYGANVLMLYTGAPQNTRRKEIADLNIDAGWEYAGKAGIKEIVVHAPYIINLANTVKPETFELAVEFLSKEIVRTAAMKSRILVLHPGSHVDAGVDAGIAQIVKGLNMVLDADDNDVYIALETMAGKGSEVGRT
;
A
#
# COMPACT_ATOMS: atom_id res chain seq x y z
N MET A 1 23.75 17.85 -0.99
CA MET A 1 22.39 17.98 -1.56
C MET A 1 21.74 16.59 -1.50
N SER A 2 20.51 16.48 -1.01
CA SER A 2 19.78 15.21 -1.07
C SER A 2 19.50 14.85 -2.53
N GLU A 3 19.75 13.60 -2.90
CA GLU A 3 19.43 13.07 -4.22
C GLU A 3 17.91 13.15 -4.44
N ILE A 4 17.48 13.65 -5.60
CA ILE A 4 16.07 13.68 -5.97
C ILE A 4 15.61 12.24 -6.23
N LYS A 5 14.53 11.83 -5.56
CA LYS A 5 13.88 10.54 -5.79
C LYS A 5 12.82 10.70 -6.87
N LEU A 6 13.04 10.05 -7.99
CA LEU A 6 12.15 10.11 -9.15
C LEU A 6 11.84 8.69 -9.64
N GLY A 7 10.56 8.40 -9.78
CA GLY A 7 10.11 7.10 -10.22
C GLY A 7 8.64 7.09 -10.60
N SER A 8 8.10 5.90 -10.80
CA SER A 8 6.70 5.71 -11.17
C SER A 8 6.08 4.50 -10.46
N HIS A 9 4.77 4.39 -10.57
CA HIS A 9 4.06 3.18 -10.22
C HIS A 9 4.33 2.13 -11.31
N VAL A 10 4.74 0.92 -10.90
CA VAL A 10 5.03 -0.21 -11.80
C VAL A 10 4.21 -1.43 -11.42
N GLY A 11 4.05 -2.34 -12.36
CA GLY A 11 3.34 -3.59 -12.12
C GLY A 11 4.19 -4.59 -11.33
N MET A 12 3.52 -5.47 -10.53
CA MET A 12 4.16 -6.64 -9.94
C MET A 12 3.35 -7.88 -10.29
N SER A 13 3.76 -8.58 -11.34
CA SER A 13 3.01 -9.70 -11.89
C SER A 13 3.89 -10.71 -12.61
N GLY A 14 3.28 -11.75 -13.18
CA GLY A 14 3.96 -12.77 -13.97
C GLY A 14 4.85 -13.68 -13.12
N LYS A 15 5.91 -14.19 -13.72
CA LYS A 15 6.88 -15.09 -13.06
C LYS A 15 7.96 -14.33 -12.31
N GLU A 16 8.29 -13.13 -12.75
CA GLU A 16 9.39 -12.34 -12.17
C GLU A 16 8.96 -11.54 -10.93
N MET A 17 7.67 -11.26 -10.76
CA MET A 17 7.13 -10.54 -9.61
C MET A 17 7.92 -9.25 -9.31
N PHE A 18 8.47 -9.07 -8.10
CA PHE A 18 9.23 -7.89 -7.72
C PHE A 18 10.48 -7.65 -8.57
N LEU A 19 11.18 -8.70 -8.99
CA LEU A 19 12.29 -8.56 -9.95
C LEU A 19 11.82 -7.87 -11.24
N GLY A 20 10.64 -8.25 -11.76
CA GLY A 20 10.05 -7.62 -12.94
C GLY A 20 9.73 -6.15 -12.73
N SER A 21 9.16 -5.80 -11.55
CA SER A 21 8.88 -4.41 -11.17
C SER A 21 10.14 -3.55 -11.16
N VAL A 22 11.22 -4.07 -10.58
CA VAL A 22 12.51 -3.35 -10.52
C VAL A 22 13.11 -3.16 -11.91
N LYS A 23 13.06 -4.19 -12.77
CA LYS A 23 13.52 -4.09 -14.17
C LYS A 23 12.74 -3.04 -14.96
N GLU A 24 11.42 -3.00 -14.77
CA GLU A 24 10.54 -2.01 -15.37
C GLU A 24 10.94 -0.60 -14.93
N ALA A 25 11.05 -0.35 -13.63
CA ALA A 25 11.46 0.95 -13.10
C ALA A 25 12.86 1.38 -13.59
N ALA A 26 13.81 0.46 -13.60
CA ALA A 26 15.16 0.71 -14.11
C ALA A 26 15.17 1.10 -15.58
N SER A 27 14.27 0.55 -16.41
CA SER A 27 14.15 0.88 -17.83
C SER A 27 13.76 2.33 -18.09
N TYR A 28 13.15 3.00 -17.11
CA TYR A 28 12.79 4.43 -17.14
C TYR A 28 13.86 5.34 -16.54
N GLY A 29 14.95 4.77 -16.01
CA GLY A 29 15.95 5.52 -15.25
C GLY A 29 15.47 5.94 -13.85
N ALA A 30 14.47 5.26 -13.30
CA ALA A 30 13.94 5.53 -11.97
C ALA A 30 14.94 5.11 -10.88
N ASN A 31 14.98 5.85 -9.75
CA ASN A 31 15.75 5.51 -8.55
C ASN A 31 14.87 5.17 -7.34
N VAL A 32 13.56 5.23 -7.51
CA VAL A 32 12.49 4.79 -6.58
C VAL A 32 11.34 4.24 -7.41
N LEU A 33 10.53 3.35 -6.83
CA LEU A 33 9.32 2.87 -7.48
C LEU A 33 8.19 2.67 -6.46
N MET A 34 6.94 2.68 -6.95
CA MET A 34 5.77 2.29 -6.18
C MET A 34 5.10 1.08 -6.82
N LEU A 35 4.54 0.19 -6.00
CA LEU A 35 3.83 -0.99 -6.48
C LEU A 35 2.72 -1.43 -5.51
N TYR A 36 1.80 -2.26 -6.01
CA TYR A 36 0.90 -3.07 -5.19
C TYR A 36 1.51 -4.45 -4.95
N THR A 37 1.34 -5.01 -3.74
CA THR A 37 1.84 -6.38 -3.44
C THR A 37 0.97 -7.50 -4.05
N GLY A 38 -0.05 -7.14 -4.81
CA GLY A 38 -0.97 -8.00 -5.54
C GLY A 38 -2.00 -7.16 -6.29
N ALA A 39 -3.00 -7.79 -6.90
CA ALA A 39 -4.02 -7.05 -7.64
C ALA A 39 -4.81 -6.10 -6.71
N PRO A 40 -4.87 -4.79 -7.02
CA PRO A 40 -5.46 -3.79 -6.11
C PRO A 40 -6.98 -3.88 -5.98
N GLN A 41 -7.65 -4.58 -6.90
CA GLN A 41 -9.10 -4.72 -6.94
C GLN A 41 -9.64 -5.97 -6.24
N ASN A 42 -8.78 -6.81 -5.66
CA ASN A 42 -9.22 -8.02 -4.97
C ASN A 42 -8.31 -8.38 -3.78
N THR A 43 -8.72 -9.41 -3.04
CA THR A 43 -8.01 -9.88 -1.83
C THR A 43 -7.02 -11.01 -2.11
N ARG A 44 -6.87 -11.46 -3.35
CA ARG A 44 -5.96 -12.56 -3.67
C ARG A 44 -4.52 -12.08 -3.59
N ARG A 45 -3.71 -12.83 -2.86
CA ARG A 45 -2.28 -12.56 -2.69
C ARG A 45 -1.48 -13.83 -2.90
N LYS A 46 -0.37 -13.71 -3.62
CA LYS A 46 0.65 -14.76 -3.63
C LYS A 46 1.34 -14.81 -2.27
N GLU A 47 1.90 -15.95 -1.93
CA GLU A 47 2.74 -16.07 -0.76
C GLU A 47 3.96 -15.14 -0.87
N ILE A 48 4.43 -14.62 0.26
CA ILE A 48 5.57 -13.70 0.29
C ILE A 48 6.81 -14.34 -0.32
N ALA A 49 7.02 -15.64 -0.08
CA ALA A 49 8.13 -16.41 -0.64
C ALA A 49 8.15 -16.43 -2.19
N ASP A 50 6.99 -16.26 -2.83
CA ASP A 50 6.84 -16.30 -4.28
C ASP A 50 7.00 -14.92 -4.96
N LEU A 51 7.32 -13.87 -4.18
CA LEU A 51 7.41 -12.51 -4.69
C LEU A 51 8.77 -12.15 -5.32
N ASN A 52 9.74 -13.04 -5.32
CA ASN A 52 11.10 -12.81 -5.83
C ASN A 52 11.82 -11.60 -5.20
N ILE A 53 11.62 -11.41 -3.90
CA ILE A 53 12.08 -10.21 -3.18
C ILE A 53 13.61 -10.06 -3.23
N ASP A 54 14.36 -11.12 -2.91
CA ASP A 54 15.82 -11.04 -2.85
C ASP A 54 16.44 -10.81 -4.23
N ALA A 55 15.96 -11.49 -5.28
CA ALA A 55 16.40 -11.25 -6.66
C ALA A 55 16.07 -9.83 -7.12
N GLY A 56 14.90 -9.31 -6.73
CA GLY A 56 14.51 -7.93 -7.01
C GLY A 56 15.46 -6.93 -6.37
N TRP A 57 15.79 -7.09 -5.08
CA TRP A 57 16.71 -6.21 -4.38
C TRP A 57 18.15 -6.31 -4.87
N GLU A 58 18.61 -7.49 -5.25
CA GLU A 58 19.92 -7.66 -5.89
C GLU A 58 20.01 -6.84 -7.19
N TYR A 59 18.97 -6.90 -8.02
CA TYR A 59 18.91 -6.12 -9.27
C TYR A 59 18.76 -4.62 -8.97
N ALA A 60 17.93 -4.24 -7.99
CA ALA A 60 17.74 -2.85 -7.55
C ALA A 60 19.06 -2.18 -7.16
N GLY A 61 19.91 -2.89 -6.39
CA GLY A 61 21.23 -2.41 -6.01
C GLY A 61 22.13 -2.11 -7.20
N LYS A 62 22.10 -2.95 -8.26
CA LYS A 62 22.86 -2.75 -9.49
C LYS A 62 22.29 -1.60 -10.32
N ALA A 63 20.98 -1.37 -10.28
CA ALA A 63 20.28 -0.33 -11.04
C ALA A 63 20.23 1.03 -10.33
N GLY A 64 20.73 1.13 -9.08
CA GLY A 64 20.68 2.37 -8.30
C GLY A 64 19.33 2.68 -7.66
N ILE A 65 18.39 1.73 -7.62
CA ILE A 65 17.10 1.83 -6.94
C ILE A 65 17.32 1.47 -5.46
N LYS A 66 17.07 2.43 -4.55
CA LYS A 66 17.37 2.29 -3.12
C LYS A 66 16.14 2.15 -2.24
N GLU A 67 14.99 2.58 -2.74
CA GLU A 67 13.73 2.60 -1.99
C GLU A 67 12.56 2.16 -2.86
N ILE A 68 11.56 1.61 -2.19
CA ILE A 68 10.26 1.34 -2.80
C ILE A 68 9.15 1.86 -1.87
N VAL A 69 8.02 2.19 -2.47
CA VAL A 69 6.78 2.53 -1.78
C VAL A 69 5.77 1.45 -2.12
N VAL A 70 5.09 0.91 -1.12
CA VAL A 70 3.97 0.00 -1.33
C VAL A 70 2.67 0.78 -1.25
N HIS A 71 1.74 0.50 -2.15
CA HIS A 71 0.41 1.05 -2.12
C HIS A 71 -0.60 -0.03 -1.70
N ALA A 72 -1.40 0.26 -0.69
CA ALA A 72 -2.47 -0.62 -0.25
C ALA A 72 -3.56 -0.75 -1.34
N PRO A 73 -4.20 -1.92 -1.49
CA PRO A 73 -5.28 -2.07 -2.46
C PRO A 73 -6.46 -1.16 -2.12
N TYR A 74 -7.03 -0.53 -3.14
CA TYR A 74 -8.12 0.43 -2.96
C TYR A 74 -9.47 -0.19 -2.54
N ILE A 75 -9.52 -1.53 -2.45
CA ILE A 75 -10.67 -2.21 -1.83
C ILE A 75 -10.73 -2.05 -0.32
N ILE A 76 -9.63 -1.65 0.33
CA ILE A 76 -9.60 -1.35 1.77
C ILE A 76 -10.40 -0.06 2.00
N ASN A 77 -11.51 -0.16 2.73
CA ASN A 77 -12.34 0.99 3.10
C ASN A 77 -12.55 1.04 4.61
N LEU A 78 -11.65 1.69 5.32
CA LEU A 78 -11.74 1.88 6.78
C LEU A 78 -12.84 2.87 7.18
N ALA A 79 -13.33 3.70 6.25
CA ALA A 79 -14.36 4.71 6.54
C ALA A 79 -15.79 4.15 6.52
N ASN A 80 -15.98 2.88 6.16
CA ASN A 80 -17.31 2.30 6.05
C ASN A 80 -17.91 2.01 7.42
N THR A 81 -18.97 2.74 7.78
CA THR A 81 -19.73 2.57 9.03
C THR A 81 -21.03 1.81 8.82
N VAL A 82 -21.43 1.57 7.57
CA VAL A 82 -22.73 0.98 7.22
C VAL A 82 -22.68 -0.55 7.24
N LYS A 83 -21.54 -1.11 6.84
CA LYS A 83 -21.33 -2.56 6.75
C LYS A 83 -20.18 -2.99 7.65
N PRO A 84 -20.47 -3.50 8.87
CA PRO A 84 -19.44 -3.94 9.80
C PRO A 84 -18.44 -4.94 9.19
N GLU A 85 -18.93 -5.89 8.40
CA GLU A 85 -18.11 -6.89 7.73
C GLU A 85 -17.11 -6.28 6.73
N THR A 86 -17.44 -5.16 6.09
CA THR A 86 -16.52 -4.44 5.21
C THR A 86 -15.40 -3.78 6.01
N PHE A 87 -15.73 -3.22 7.17
CA PHE A 87 -14.74 -2.61 8.06
C PHE A 87 -13.80 -3.67 8.65
N GLU A 88 -14.33 -4.79 9.14
CA GLU A 88 -13.53 -5.89 9.68
C GLU A 88 -12.58 -6.46 8.63
N LEU A 89 -13.06 -6.68 7.42
CA LEU A 89 -12.24 -7.11 6.29
C LEU A 89 -11.14 -6.07 5.95
N ALA A 90 -11.47 -4.79 6.00
CA ALA A 90 -10.50 -3.71 5.74
C ALA A 90 -9.38 -3.69 6.77
N VAL A 91 -9.70 -3.86 8.07
CA VAL A 91 -8.72 -3.95 9.17
C VAL A 91 -7.81 -5.18 8.98
N GLU A 92 -8.41 -6.36 8.77
CA GLU A 92 -7.66 -7.60 8.54
C GLU A 92 -6.72 -7.46 7.34
N PHE A 93 -7.21 -6.88 6.26
CA PHE A 93 -6.45 -6.76 5.02
C PHE A 93 -5.32 -5.75 5.14
N LEU A 94 -5.55 -4.63 5.83
CA LEU A 94 -4.52 -3.63 6.09
C LEU A 94 -3.39 -4.22 6.95
N SER A 95 -3.72 -5.00 7.98
CA SER A 95 -2.71 -5.71 8.80
C SER A 95 -1.86 -6.63 7.94
N LYS A 96 -2.46 -7.38 7.02
CA LYS A 96 -1.73 -8.23 6.07
C LYS A 96 -0.83 -7.43 5.12
N GLU A 97 -1.30 -6.27 4.64
CA GLU A 97 -0.50 -5.43 3.75
C GLU A 97 0.69 -4.78 4.48
N ILE A 98 0.59 -4.47 5.78
CA ILE A 98 1.74 -4.01 6.59
C ILE A 98 2.81 -5.10 6.65
N VAL A 99 2.44 -6.33 6.98
CA VAL A 99 3.38 -7.46 7.01
C VAL A 99 4.05 -7.67 5.64
N ARG A 100 3.30 -7.57 4.56
CA ARG A 100 3.82 -7.68 3.19
C ARG A 100 4.75 -6.52 2.85
N THR A 101 4.40 -5.30 3.26
CA THR A 101 5.22 -4.10 3.08
C THR A 101 6.57 -4.24 3.78
N ALA A 102 6.57 -4.70 5.03
CA ALA A 102 7.79 -4.98 5.78
C ALA A 102 8.63 -6.08 5.10
N ALA A 103 8.01 -7.17 4.66
CA ALA A 103 8.68 -8.25 3.94
C ALA A 103 9.31 -7.78 2.61
N MET A 104 8.68 -6.84 1.92
CA MET A 104 9.22 -6.17 0.73
C MET A 104 10.39 -5.22 1.05
N LYS A 105 10.74 -5.06 2.33
CA LYS A 105 11.75 -4.11 2.83
C LYS A 105 11.39 -2.64 2.53
N SER A 106 10.09 -2.34 2.44
CA SER A 106 9.55 -0.99 2.38
C SER A 106 9.14 -0.52 3.77
N ARG A 107 9.31 0.77 4.03
CA ARG A 107 8.83 1.42 5.27
C ARG A 107 7.60 2.29 5.04
N ILE A 108 7.07 2.34 3.82
CA ILE A 108 5.94 3.21 3.48
C ILE A 108 4.84 2.38 2.82
N LEU A 109 3.66 2.43 3.42
CA LEU A 109 2.42 1.88 2.87
C LEU A 109 1.44 3.05 2.65
N VAL A 110 1.18 3.39 1.39
CA VAL A 110 0.19 4.40 1.02
C VAL A 110 -1.20 3.78 1.12
N LEU A 111 -2.12 4.49 1.76
CA LEU A 111 -3.49 4.03 2.01
C LEU A 111 -4.49 5.13 1.62
N HIS A 112 -5.47 4.78 0.79
CA HIS A 112 -6.67 5.60 0.63
C HIS A 112 -7.49 5.57 1.94
N PRO A 113 -7.88 6.71 2.52
CA PRO A 113 -8.66 6.73 3.76
C PRO A 113 -9.99 5.97 3.64
N GLY A 114 -10.60 6.02 2.45
CA GLY A 114 -11.85 5.32 2.15
C GLY A 114 -13.05 6.24 1.91
N SER A 115 -14.23 5.66 1.97
CA SER A 115 -15.50 6.31 1.70
C SER A 115 -16.49 6.05 2.83
N HIS A 116 -17.15 7.12 3.33
CA HIS A 116 -18.11 7.03 4.44
C HIS A 116 -19.47 6.45 4.07
N VAL A 117 -19.73 6.17 2.79
CA VAL A 117 -20.95 5.50 2.30
C VAL A 117 -22.21 6.12 2.92
N ASP A 118 -22.43 7.42 2.70
CA ASP A 118 -23.57 8.22 3.16
C ASP A 118 -23.70 8.46 4.68
N ALA A 119 -22.80 7.91 5.50
CA ALA A 119 -22.82 8.13 6.96
C ALA A 119 -22.32 9.52 7.41
N GLY A 120 -21.71 10.26 6.50
CA GLY A 120 -21.10 11.57 6.77
C GLY A 120 -19.60 11.50 7.06
N VAL A 121 -18.91 12.62 6.79
CA VAL A 121 -17.45 12.69 6.87
C VAL A 121 -16.94 12.43 8.28
N ASP A 122 -17.57 13.02 9.31
CA ASP A 122 -17.12 12.86 10.72
C ASP A 122 -17.23 11.40 11.17
N ALA A 123 -18.30 10.71 10.81
CA ALA A 123 -18.46 9.28 11.10
C ALA A 123 -17.41 8.44 10.38
N GLY A 124 -17.11 8.77 9.12
CA GLY A 124 -16.05 8.14 8.33
C GLY A 124 -14.68 8.33 8.97
N ILE A 125 -14.33 9.55 9.38
CA ILE A 125 -13.07 9.85 10.07
C ILE A 125 -12.95 9.06 11.38
N ALA A 126 -13.99 9.07 12.21
CA ALA A 126 -13.99 8.31 13.45
C ALA A 126 -13.75 6.80 13.21
N GLN A 127 -14.35 6.25 12.16
CA GLN A 127 -14.17 4.85 11.81
C GLN A 127 -12.75 4.55 11.30
N ILE A 128 -12.16 5.47 10.49
CA ILE A 128 -10.76 5.36 10.06
C ILE A 128 -9.82 5.34 11.27
N VAL A 129 -9.99 6.29 12.19
CA VAL A 129 -9.18 6.35 13.43
C VAL A 129 -9.27 5.06 14.21
N LYS A 130 -10.49 4.53 14.39
CA LYS A 130 -10.70 3.23 15.05
C LYS A 130 -9.93 2.10 14.34
N GLY A 131 -10.06 2.00 13.03
CA GLY A 131 -9.42 0.95 12.24
C GLY A 131 -7.89 1.05 12.26
N LEU A 132 -7.35 2.26 12.14
CA LEU A 132 -5.91 2.50 12.22
C LEU A 132 -5.36 2.13 13.60
N ASN A 133 -6.02 2.53 14.69
CA ASN A 133 -5.58 2.15 16.04
C ASN A 133 -5.58 0.62 16.21
N MET A 134 -6.64 -0.07 15.76
CA MET A 134 -6.69 -1.55 15.85
C MET A 134 -5.52 -2.22 15.12
N VAL A 135 -5.11 -1.68 13.98
CA VAL A 135 -4.01 -2.23 13.17
C VAL A 135 -2.66 -1.89 13.80
N LEU A 136 -2.45 -0.64 14.18
CA LEU A 136 -1.17 -0.16 14.73
C LEU A 136 -0.88 -0.72 16.13
N ASP A 137 -1.90 -0.90 16.97
CA ASP A 137 -1.74 -1.50 18.31
C ASP A 137 -1.36 -3.00 18.24
N ALA A 138 -1.67 -3.67 17.13
CA ALA A 138 -1.40 -5.09 16.92
C ALA A 138 -0.14 -5.37 16.08
N ASP A 139 0.56 -4.32 15.61
CA ASP A 139 1.66 -4.45 14.67
C ASP A 139 2.98 -3.93 15.25
N ASP A 140 4.02 -4.77 15.19
CA ASP A 140 5.38 -4.44 15.63
C ASP A 140 6.32 -4.07 14.45
N ASN A 141 5.81 -3.96 13.22
CA ASN A 141 6.63 -3.61 12.06
C ASN A 141 6.88 -2.10 12.00
N ASP A 142 8.10 -1.71 11.59
CA ASP A 142 8.47 -0.31 11.38
C ASP A 142 8.00 0.17 10.00
N VAL A 143 6.67 0.18 9.80
CA VAL A 143 6.01 0.63 8.57
C VAL A 143 5.13 1.86 8.86
N TYR A 144 5.38 2.93 8.12
CA TYR A 144 4.54 4.14 8.16
C TYR A 144 3.34 3.97 7.23
N ILE A 145 2.14 4.23 7.73
CA ILE A 145 0.94 4.36 6.91
C ILE A 145 0.84 5.82 6.45
N ALA A 146 0.98 6.03 5.15
CA ALA A 146 0.82 7.34 4.52
C ALA A 146 -0.61 7.46 3.98
N LEU A 147 -1.44 8.28 4.62
CA LEU A 147 -2.80 8.54 4.15
C LEU A 147 -2.75 9.41 2.89
N GLU A 148 -3.29 8.90 1.79
CA GLU A 148 -3.37 9.64 0.54
C GLU A 148 -4.52 10.64 0.56
N THR A 149 -4.26 11.88 0.13
CA THR A 149 -5.33 12.87 -0.05
C THR A 149 -6.20 12.50 -1.23
N MET A 150 -7.52 12.53 -1.03
CA MET A 150 -8.50 12.12 -2.02
C MET A 150 -9.09 13.31 -2.79
N ALA A 151 -9.58 13.06 -4.00
CA ALA A 151 -10.25 14.10 -4.79
C ALA A 151 -11.58 14.57 -4.19
N GLY A 152 -12.15 13.82 -3.24
CA GLY A 152 -13.45 14.09 -2.62
C GLY A 152 -14.63 13.75 -3.55
N LYS A 153 -14.43 12.74 -4.38
CA LYS A 153 -15.50 12.25 -5.27
C LYS A 153 -16.52 11.44 -4.47
N GLY A 154 -17.79 11.80 -4.58
CA GLY A 154 -18.87 11.13 -3.85
C GLY A 154 -18.69 11.25 -2.34
N SER A 155 -18.55 10.10 -1.67
CA SER A 155 -18.40 10.00 -0.20
C SER A 155 -16.95 9.72 0.26
N GLU A 156 -15.96 10.04 -0.58
CA GLU A 156 -14.53 9.91 -0.20
C GLU A 156 -14.18 10.81 0.99
N VAL A 157 -13.39 10.25 1.92
CA VAL A 157 -12.81 10.97 3.07
C VAL A 157 -11.37 11.36 2.74
N GLY A 158 -10.87 12.47 3.33
CA GLY A 158 -9.49 12.91 3.13
C GLY A 158 -9.31 13.92 1.98
N ARG A 159 -10.34 14.71 1.72
CA ARG A 159 -10.29 15.79 0.72
C ARG A 159 -9.46 17.01 1.18
N THR A 160 -9.49 17.29 2.46
CA THR A 160 -8.78 18.41 3.12
C THR A 160 -8.24 17.97 4.45
#